data_f40487946f8f870ecf99c21c9835632f
#
_entry.id   f40487946f8f870ecf99c21c9835632f
#
_cell.length_a   1.000
_cell.length_b   1.000
_cell.length_c   1.000
_cell.angle_alpha   90.00
_cell.angle_beta   90.00
_cell.angle_gamma   90.00
#
_symmetry.space_group_name_H-M   'P 1'
#
loop_
_entity.id
_entity.type
_entity.pdbx_description
1 polymer ?
#
loop_
_entity_poly.entity_id
_entity_poly.type
_entity_poly.pdbx_seq_one_letter_code
_entity_poly.pdbx_strand_id
1 'polypeptide(L)'
;ALYRPGPIAYIPNYIDRKHGRETIAYDLPEMEEYLQETYGITVYQEQVMLLAQKLAGFSKGDADVLRKAMGKKQKEVLDKMKAQFISGATERLLPVERLEKIWTDWEAFAQYAFNKSHSTCYAYVAYQTAYLKAHYPAEYMSAVLNNAGSIEKITFFMEECKRMGLKVLGPDINESLKGFAVNSKGEIRFGLGGLKGVGEAAVESIISERLKK
;
A
#
# COMPACT_ATOMS: atom_id res chain seq x y z
N ALA A 1 6.11 -1.60 -3.22
CA ALA A 1 6.34 -2.31 -4.48
C ALA A 1 7.83 -2.59 -4.71
N LEU A 2 8.70 -1.58 -4.67
CA LEU A 2 10.15 -1.75 -4.94
C LEU A 2 10.90 -2.61 -3.91
N TYR A 3 10.49 -2.63 -2.65
CA TYR A 3 11.16 -3.40 -1.59
C TYR A 3 10.82 -4.91 -1.69
N ARG A 4 11.24 -5.52 -2.80
CA ARG A 4 11.11 -6.95 -3.11
C ARG A 4 12.39 -7.44 -3.79
N PRO A 5 12.72 -8.73 -3.69
CA PRO A 5 13.84 -9.30 -4.46
C PRO A 5 13.71 -8.89 -5.93
N GLY A 6 14.79 -8.63 -6.63
CA GLY A 6 14.76 -8.08 -8.00
C GLY A 6 14.57 -6.56 -8.03
N PRO A 7 13.35 -6.02 -7.89
CA PRO A 7 13.12 -4.56 -7.92
C PRO A 7 13.90 -3.74 -6.88
N ILE A 8 14.31 -4.34 -5.77
CA ILE A 8 15.10 -3.67 -4.73
C ILE A 8 16.42 -3.09 -5.25
N ALA A 9 17.01 -3.72 -6.27
CA ALA A 9 18.23 -3.25 -6.90
C ALA A 9 18.07 -1.88 -7.60
N TYR A 10 16.84 -1.54 -8.01
CA TYR A 10 16.53 -0.29 -8.70
C TYR A 10 16.15 0.87 -7.75
N ILE A 11 16.13 0.65 -6.42
CA ILE A 11 15.81 1.72 -5.46
C ILE A 11 16.74 2.93 -5.59
N PRO A 12 18.08 2.77 -5.70
CA PRO A 12 18.97 3.91 -5.91
C PRO A 12 18.63 4.70 -7.16
N ASN A 13 18.47 4.02 -8.31
CA ASN A 13 18.09 4.67 -9.58
C ASN A 13 16.74 5.39 -9.47
N TYR A 14 15.74 4.77 -8.83
CA TYR A 14 14.44 5.38 -8.60
C TYR A 14 14.57 6.69 -7.81
N ILE A 15 15.37 6.67 -6.74
CA ILE A 15 15.62 7.86 -5.89
C ILE A 15 16.37 8.93 -6.70
N ASP A 16 17.42 8.55 -7.43
CA ASP A 16 18.24 9.50 -8.17
C ASP A 16 17.47 10.13 -9.34
N ARG A 17 16.69 9.36 -10.07
CA ARG A 17 15.79 9.87 -11.12
C ARG A 17 14.69 10.75 -10.57
N LYS A 18 14.08 10.37 -9.45
CA LYS A 18 13.07 11.19 -8.76
C LYS A 18 13.62 12.56 -8.36
N HIS A 19 14.88 12.63 -7.95
CA HIS A 19 15.52 13.88 -7.52
C HIS A 19 16.35 14.57 -8.63
N GLY A 20 16.24 14.11 -9.87
CA GLY A 20 16.93 14.73 -11.01
C GLY A 20 18.44 14.53 -11.02
N ARG A 21 18.98 13.60 -10.23
CA ARG A 21 20.41 13.27 -10.22
C ARG A 21 20.81 12.27 -11.30
N GLU A 22 19.86 11.50 -11.81
CA GLU A 22 20.00 10.60 -12.93
C GLU A 22 18.92 10.92 -13.98
N THR A 23 19.29 10.92 -15.26
CA THR A 23 18.33 11.10 -16.37
C THR A 23 17.46 9.87 -16.52
N ILE A 24 16.16 10.08 -16.68
CA ILE A 24 15.22 8.98 -16.99
C ILE A 24 15.48 8.53 -18.43
N ALA A 25 15.76 7.25 -18.62
CA ALA A 25 15.95 6.62 -19.92
C ALA A 25 14.91 5.51 -20.13
N TYR A 26 14.46 5.38 -21.36
CA TYR A 26 13.53 4.35 -21.80
C TYR A 26 14.20 3.53 -22.91
N ASP A 27 13.96 2.22 -22.93
CA ASP A 27 14.47 1.36 -24.01
C ASP A 27 13.84 1.71 -25.36
N LEU A 28 12.58 2.13 -25.35
CA LEU A 28 11.82 2.66 -26.48
C LEU A 28 11.05 3.92 -26.05
N PRO A 29 10.96 4.96 -26.89
CA PRO A 29 10.21 6.19 -26.56
C PRO A 29 8.74 5.91 -26.17
N GLU A 30 8.12 4.91 -26.79
CA GLU A 30 6.74 4.51 -26.55
C GLU A 30 6.48 4.03 -25.11
N MET A 31 7.54 3.67 -24.37
CA MET A 31 7.43 3.21 -22.98
C MET A 31 7.23 4.37 -21.99
N GLU A 32 7.57 5.60 -22.38
CA GLU A 32 7.44 6.77 -21.50
C GLU A 32 6.03 6.94 -20.97
N GLU A 33 5.02 6.79 -21.81
CA GLU A 33 3.60 6.92 -21.47
C GLU A 33 3.20 6.11 -20.21
N TYR A 34 3.80 4.94 -20.02
CA TYR A 34 3.46 4.00 -18.93
C TYR A 34 4.50 3.92 -17.82
N LEU A 35 5.74 4.34 -18.08
CA LEU A 35 6.83 4.25 -17.09
C LEU A 35 7.22 5.61 -16.48
N GLN A 36 6.70 6.72 -16.99
CA GLN A 36 7.01 8.05 -16.45
C GLN A 36 6.70 8.17 -14.96
N GLU A 37 5.56 7.65 -14.50
CA GLU A 37 5.16 7.68 -13.09
C GLU A 37 6.10 6.92 -12.16
N THR A 38 6.90 5.99 -12.69
CA THR A 38 7.87 5.18 -11.96
C THR A 38 9.32 5.46 -12.40
N TYR A 39 9.56 6.65 -12.97
CA TYR A 39 10.88 7.13 -13.39
C TYR A 39 11.61 6.17 -14.32
N GLY A 40 10.88 5.57 -15.29
CA GLY A 40 11.41 4.65 -16.27
C GLY A 40 11.66 3.22 -15.77
N ILE A 41 11.24 2.90 -14.54
CA ILE A 41 11.42 1.57 -13.96
C ILE A 41 10.09 0.80 -14.01
N THR A 42 10.10 -0.42 -14.51
CA THR A 42 8.95 -1.31 -14.44
C THR A 42 8.75 -1.79 -13.01
N VAL A 43 7.61 -1.44 -12.41
CA VAL A 43 7.28 -1.75 -11.01
C VAL A 43 5.99 -2.57 -10.91
N TYR A 44 5.02 -2.29 -11.79
CA TYR A 44 3.68 -2.84 -11.72
C TYR A 44 3.38 -3.83 -12.85
N GLN A 45 2.60 -4.88 -12.52
CA GLN A 45 2.10 -5.82 -13.52
C GLN A 45 1.32 -5.12 -14.64
N GLU A 46 0.55 -4.12 -14.28
CA GLU A 46 -0.25 -3.33 -15.22
C GLU A 46 0.60 -2.58 -16.25
N GLN A 47 1.82 -2.15 -15.89
CA GLN A 47 2.75 -1.54 -16.83
C GLN A 47 3.18 -2.54 -17.91
N VAL A 48 3.50 -3.77 -17.53
CA VAL A 48 3.84 -4.83 -18.51
C VAL A 48 2.65 -5.12 -19.43
N MET A 49 1.44 -5.22 -18.87
CA MET A 49 0.22 -5.47 -19.65
C MET A 49 -0.06 -4.37 -20.67
N LEU A 50 0.06 -3.11 -20.26
CA LEU A 50 -0.17 -1.96 -21.13
C LEU A 50 0.92 -1.81 -22.18
N LEU A 51 2.17 -2.04 -21.82
CA LEU A 51 3.29 -2.04 -22.78
C LEU A 51 3.19 -3.16 -23.80
N ALA A 52 2.77 -4.37 -23.41
CA ALA A 52 2.53 -5.46 -24.36
C ALA A 52 1.44 -5.09 -25.38
N GLN A 53 0.38 -4.43 -24.95
CA GLN A 53 -0.66 -3.91 -25.84
C GLN A 53 -0.12 -2.80 -26.77
N LYS A 54 0.62 -1.84 -26.23
CA LYS A 54 1.16 -0.69 -26.96
C LYS A 54 2.20 -1.11 -27.99
N LEU A 55 3.20 -1.88 -27.56
CA LEU A 55 4.35 -2.23 -28.38
C LEU A 55 4.03 -3.32 -29.41
N ALA A 56 3.31 -4.38 -28.98
CA ALA A 56 3.10 -5.57 -29.80
C ALA A 56 1.64 -5.81 -30.25
N GLY A 57 0.71 -4.93 -29.85
CA GLY A 57 -0.70 -5.06 -30.22
C GLY A 57 -1.45 -6.18 -29.53
N PHE A 58 -1.00 -6.60 -28.37
CA PHE A 58 -1.73 -7.58 -27.58
C PHE A 58 -3.15 -7.10 -27.29
N SER A 59 -4.11 -8.00 -27.35
CA SER A 59 -5.43 -7.74 -26.82
C SER A 59 -5.39 -7.65 -25.28
N LYS A 60 -6.44 -7.10 -24.68
CA LYS A 60 -6.58 -7.12 -23.20
C LYS A 60 -6.54 -8.54 -22.64
N GLY A 61 -7.09 -9.51 -23.39
CA GLY A 61 -7.05 -10.93 -23.04
C GLY A 61 -5.65 -11.50 -23.05
N ASP A 62 -4.88 -11.24 -24.13
CA ASP A 62 -3.48 -11.70 -24.23
C ASP A 62 -2.62 -11.09 -23.11
N ALA A 63 -2.79 -9.81 -22.83
CA ALA A 63 -2.08 -9.13 -21.74
C ALA A 63 -2.38 -9.74 -20.35
N ASP A 64 -3.63 -10.17 -20.10
CA ASP A 64 -3.98 -10.87 -18.85
C ASP A 64 -3.41 -12.30 -18.80
N VAL A 65 -3.38 -12.99 -19.95
CA VAL A 65 -2.69 -14.30 -20.06
C VAL A 65 -1.20 -14.14 -19.78
N LEU A 66 -0.55 -13.11 -20.36
CA LEU A 66 0.85 -12.78 -20.09
C LEU A 66 1.10 -12.57 -18.59
N ARG A 67 0.31 -11.73 -17.95
CA ARG A 67 0.39 -11.47 -16.51
C ARG A 67 0.28 -12.76 -15.69
N LYS A 68 -0.70 -13.62 -16.00
CA LYS A 68 -0.91 -14.90 -15.32
C LYS A 68 0.24 -15.87 -15.54
N ALA A 69 0.73 -15.98 -16.77
CA ALA A 69 1.84 -16.84 -17.14
C ALA A 69 3.13 -16.43 -16.43
N MET A 70 3.40 -15.12 -16.36
CA MET A 70 4.52 -14.56 -15.59
C MET A 70 4.39 -14.90 -14.10
N GLY A 71 3.26 -14.60 -13.47
CA GLY A 71 3.04 -14.86 -12.05
C GLY A 71 3.13 -16.34 -11.66
N LYS A 72 2.75 -17.26 -12.56
CA LYS A 72 2.78 -18.73 -12.36
C LYS A 72 4.02 -19.41 -12.95
N LYS A 73 4.94 -18.67 -13.55
CA LYS A 73 6.18 -19.18 -14.20
C LYS A 73 5.90 -20.25 -15.25
N GLN A 74 4.87 -20.06 -16.06
CA GLN A 74 4.46 -21.00 -17.10
C GLN A 74 5.33 -20.84 -18.36
N LYS A 75 6.51 -21.48 -18.35
CA LYS A 75 7.54 -21.29 -19.39
C LYS A 75 7.03 -21.50 -20.80
N GLU A 76 6.31 -22.58 -21.08
CA GLU A 76 5.78 -22.88 -22.42
C GLU A 76 4.84 -21.78 -22.94
N VAL A 77 4.03 -21.19 -22.04
CA VAL A 77 3.14 -20.08 -22.39
C VAL A 77 3.95 -18.81 -22.66
N LEU A 78 4.94 -18.53 -21.83
CA LEU A 78 5.81 -17.38 -21.98
C LEU A 78 6.62 -17.43 -23.27
N ASP A 79 7.15 -18.60 -23.65
CA ASP A 79 7.90 -18.77 -24.90
C ASP A 79 7.03 -18.46 -26.14
N LYS A 80 5.77 -18.94 -26.14
CA LYS A 80 4.80 -18.61 -27.21
C LYS A 80 4.46 -17.13 -27.24
N MET A 81 4.25 -16.52 -26.07
CA MET A 81 3.91 -15.11 -25.96
C MET A 81 5.09 -14.21 -26.31
N LYS A 82 6.34 -14.65 -26.07
CA LYS A 82 7.55 -13.97 -26.53
C LYS A 82 7.57 -13.88 -28.06
N ALA A 83 7.33 -15.00 -28.72
CA ALA A 83 7.30 -15.03 -30.20
C ALA A 83 6.21 -14.08 -30.75
N GLN A 84 5.01 -14.10 -30.13
CA GLN A 84 3.92 -13.19 -30.50
C GLN A 84 4.30 -11.71 -30.23
N PHE A 85 4.94 -11.42 -29.10
CA PHE A 85 5.38 -10.06 -28.76
C PHE A 85 6.40 -9.53 -29.76
N ILE A 86 7.45 -10.31 -30.05
CA ILE A 86 8.49 -9.92 -31.03
C ILE A 86 7.88 -9.72 -32.39
N SER A 87 7.05 -10.65 -32.88
CA SER A 87 6.39 -10.53 -34.18
C SER A 87 5.52 -9.27 -34.28
N GLY A 88 4.58 -9.10 -33.34
CA GLY A 88 3.66 -7.97 -33.37
C GLY A 88 4.34 -6.61 -33.23
N ALA A 89 5.43 -6.54 -32.48
CA ALA A 89 6.19 -5.31 -32.31
C ALA A 89 7.10 -5.02 -33.53
N THR A 90 7.64 -6.07 -34.19
CA THR A 90 8.41 -5.93 -35.44
C THR A 90 7.54 -5.42 -36.59
N GLU A 91 6.29 -5.89 -36.68
CA GLU A 91 5.30 -5.35 -37.63
C GLU A 91 5.05 -3.84 -37.46
N ARG A 92 5.33 -3.32 -36.28
CA ARG A 92 5.26 -1.88 -35.91
C ARG A 92 6.58 -1.16 -36.08
N LEU A 93 7.55 -1.79 -36.76
CA LEU A 93 8.87 -1.24 -37.04
C LEU A 93 9.75 -0.97 -35.81
N LEU A 94 9.50 -1.65 -34.70
CA LEU A 94 10.32 -1.54 -33.50
C LEU A 94 11.56 -2.45 -33.60
N PRO A 95 12.74 -2.02 -33.10
CA PRO A 95 13.99 -2.75 -33.27
C PRO A 95 14.02 -4.02 -32.39
N VAL A 96 14.25 -5.17 -33.03
CA VAL A 96 14.21 -6.51 -32.42
C VAL A 96 15.14 -6.61 -31.19
N GLU A 97 16.36 -6.07 -31.31
CA GLU A 97 17.33 -6.08 -30.22
C GLU A 97 16.78 -5.43 -28.94
N ARG A 98 16.04 -4.31 -29.05
CA ARG A 98 15.40 -3.65 -27.93
C ARG A 98 14.23 -4.48 -27.36
N LEU A 99 13.46 -5.10 -28.24
CA LEU A 99 12.34 -5.95 -27.85
C LEU A 99 12.79 -7.19 -27.07
N GLU A 100 13.89 -7.84 -27.52
CA GLU A 100 14.49 -8.97 -26.80
C GLU A 100 14.97 -8.56 -25.40
N LYS A 101 15.61 -7.39 -25.29
CA LYS A 101 16.02 -6.84 -23.98
C LYS A 101 14.81 -6.60 -23.08
N ILE A 102 13.78 -5.91 -23.58
CA ILE A 102 12.55 -5.60 -22.83
C ILE A 102 11.91 -6.89 -22.31
N TRP A 103 11.81 -7.91 -23.17
CA TRP A 103 11.24 -9.19 -22.77
C TRP A 103 12.05 -9.88 -21.67
N THR A 104 13.38 -9.88 -21.81
CA THR A 104 14.29 -10.44 -20.79
C THR A 104 14.15 -9.72 -19.45
N ASP A 105 14.05 -8.40 -19.47
CA ASP A 105 13.84 -7.60 -18.27
C ASP A 105 12.46 -7.92 -17.64
N TRP A 106 11.43 -8.14 -18.45
CA TRP A 106 10.12 -8.57 -17.95
C TRP A 106 10.12 -9.97 -17.35
N GLU A 107 10.84 -10.93 -17.93
CA GLU A 107 10.99 -12.27 -17.36
C GLU A 107 11.68 -12.23 -16.00
N ALA A 108 12.73 -11.45 -15.87
CA ALA A 108 13.41 -11.24 -14.59
C ALA A 108 12.50 -10.55 -13.55
N PHE A 109 11.73 -9.57 -14.00
CA PHE A 109 10.80 -8.80 -13.19
C PHE A 109 9.54 -9.60 -12.79
N ALA A 110 9.08 -10.51 -13.65
CA ALA A 110 7.81 -11.23 -13.52
C ALA A 110 7.58 -11.93 -12.19
N GLN A 111 8.66 -12.38 -11.55
CA GLN A 111 8.60 -13.08 -10.26
C GLN A 111 8.23 -12.15 -9.09
N TYR A 112 8.36 -10.82 -9.28
CA TYR A 112 8.28 -9.82 -8.22
C TYR A 112 7.35 -8.66 -8.55
N ALA A 113 6.73 -8.68 -9.73
CA ALA A 113 5.80 -7.68 -10.21
C ALA A 113 4.66 -7.43 -9.21
N PHE A 114 4.40 -6.15 -8.92
CA PHE A 114 3.42 -5.77 -7.92
C PHE A 114 2.11 -5.34 -8.58
N ASN A 115 0.98 -5.67 -7.96
CA ASN A 115 -0.32 -5.21 -8.44
C ASN A 115 -0.52 -3.72 -8.07
N LYS A 116 -0.76 -2.86 -9.07
CA LYS A 116 -0.92 -1.42 -8.88
C LYS A 116 -2.18 -1.09 -8.08
N SER A 117 -3.28 -1.81 -8.34
CA SER A 117 -4.54 -1.61 -7.62
C SER A 117 -4.37 -1.82 -6.12
N HIS A 118 -3.61 -2.87 -5.71
CA HIS A 118 -3.27 -3.10 -4.30
C HIS A 118 -2.49 -1.90 -3.73
N SER A 119 -1.45 -1.43 -4.44
CA SER A 119 -0.69 -0.24 -3.99
C SER A 119 -1.58 0.98 -3.81
N THR A 120 -2.46 1.24 -4.77
CA THR A 120 -3.37 2.39 -4.76
C THR A 120 -4.35 2.32 -3.58
N CYS A 121 -4.96 1.16 -3.34
CA CYS A 121 -5.89 0.99 -2.21
C CYS A 121 -5.19 1.22 -0.87
N TYR A 122 -4.00 0.64 -0.67
CA TYR A 122 -3.25 0.84 0.58
C TYR A 122 -2.71 2.26 0.73
N ALA A 123 -2.29 2.91 -0.34
CA ALA A 123 -1.89 4.31 -0.31
C ALA A 123 -3.07 5.22 0.08
N TYR A 124 -4.25 4.93 -0.43
CA TYR A 124 -5.47 5.66 -0.09
C TYR A 124 -5.83 5.50 1.39
N VAL A 125 -5.81 4.28 1.93
CA VAL A 125 -6.04 4.03 3.37
C VAL A 125 -4.96 4.73 4.22
N ALA A 126 -3.69 4.64 3.81
CA ALA A 126 -2.59 5.32 4.51
C ALA A 126 -2.79 6.84 4.54
N TYR A 127 -3.23 7.43 3.42
CA TYR A 127 -3.57 8.86 3.37
C TYR A 127 -4.73 9.20 4.32
N GLN A 128 -5.81 8.41 4.31
CA GLN A 128 -6.96 8.62 5.21
C GLN A 128 -6.53 8.58 6.68
N THR A 129 -5.74 7.59 7.07
CA THR A 129 -5.25 7.47 8.46
C THR A 129 -4.34 8.63 8.84
N ALA A 130 -3.46 9.08 7.93
CA ALA A 130 -2.60 10.23 8.14
C ALA A 130 -3.42 11.53 8.27
N TYR A 131 -4.42 11.72 7.42
CA TYR A 131 -5.34 12.86 7.47
C TYR A 131 -6.09 12.92 8.81
N LEU A 132 -6.69 11.80 9.22
CA LEU A 132 -7.40 11.72 10.50
C LEU A 132 -6.47 11.98 11.68
N LYS A 133 -5.26 11.43 11.68
CA LYS A 133 -4.27 11.68 12.72
C LYS A 133 -3.85 13.15 12.80
N ALA A 134 -3.77 13.84 11.66
CA ALA A 134 -3.38 15.25 11.62
C ALA A 134 -4.50 16.21 12.02
N HIS A 135 -5.74 15.94 11.62
CA HIS A 135 -6.86 16.87 11.79
C HIS A 135 -7.80 16.52 12.95
N TYR A 136 -7.83 15.24 13.35
CA TYR A 136 -8.67 14.71 14.43
C TYR A 136 -7.84 13.80 15.36
N PRO A 137 -6.74 14.30 15.93
CA PRO A 137 -5.75 13.45 16.61
C PRO A 137 -6.31 12.71 17.81
N ALA A 138 -7.18 13.31 18.61
CA ALA A 138 -7.74 12.68 19.80
C ALA A 138 -8.69 11.53 19.42
N GLU A 139 -9.59 11.76 18.48
CA GLU A 139 -10.55 10.78 17.96
C GLU A 139 -9.82 9.62 17.28
N TYR A 140 -8.83 9.94 16.43
CA TYR A 140 -8.01 8.94 15.76
C TYR A 140 -7.26 8.05 16.74
N MET A 141 -6.57 8.65 17.73
CA MET A 141 -5.81 7.89 18.72
C MET A 141 -6.71 7.11 19.68
N SER A 142 -7.90 7.61 20.01
CA SER A 142 -8.92 6.87 20.74
C SER A 142 -9.34 5.60 19.99
N ALA A 143 -9.59 5.70 18.68
CA ALA A 143 -9.90 4.54 17.84
C ALA A 143 -8.73 3.55 17.76
N VAL A 144 -7.49 4.04 17.63
CA VAL A 144 -6.27 3.21 17.63
C VAL A 144 -6.12 2.45 18.95
N LEU A 145 -6.30 3.11 20.08
CA LEU A 145 -6.21 2.51 21.41
C LEU A 145 -7.27 1.43 21.62
N ASN A 146 -8.51 1.66 21.15
CA ASN A 146 -9.58 0.67 21.21
C ASN A 146 -9.30 -0.60 20.39
N ASN A 147 -8.48 -0.49 19.34
CA ASN A 147 -8.13 -1.60 18.43
C ASN A 147 -6.70 -2.13 18.63
N ALA A 148 -6.03 -1.75 19.69
CA ALA A 148 -4.62 -2.09 19.91
C ALA A 148 -4.37 -3.60 20.13
N GLY A 149 -5.34 -4.35 20.66
CA GLY A 149 -5.32 -5.80 20.76
C GLY A 149 -4.38 -6.40 21.82
N SER A 150 -3.44 -5.63 22.41
CA SER A 150 -2.60 -6.07 23.53
C SER A 150 -2.19 -4.89 24.40
N ILE A 151 -1.83 -5.19 25.68
CA ILE A 151 -1.41 -4.14 26.63
C ILE A 151 -0.12 -3.44 26.19
N GLU A 152 0.80 -4.16 25.58
CA GLU A 152 2.05 -3.59 25.06
C GLU A 152 1.77 -2.57 23.96
N LYS A 153 0.83 -2.87 23.05
CA LYS A 153 0.40 -1.93 22.01
C LYS A 153 -0.34 -0.74 22.58
N ILE A 154 -1.19 -0.94 23.59
CA ILE A 154 -1.86 0.16 24.30
C ILE A 154 -0.80 1.10 24.89
N THR A 155 0.19 0.56 25.62
CA THR A 155 1.28 1.34 26.20
C THR A 155 2.06 2.10 25.11
N PHE A 156 2.42 1.44 24.03
CA PHE A 156 3.10 2.06 22.88
C PHE A 156 2.30 3.25 22.31
N PHE A 157 1.00 3.08 22.11
CA PHE A 157 0.15 4.16 21.59
C PHE A 157 -0.15 5.26 22.61
N MET A 158 -0.14 4.96 23.90
CA MET A 158 -0.22 5.98 24.95
C MET A 158 1.03 6.89 24.94
N GLU A 159 2.22 6.32 24.74
CA GLU A 159 3.44 7.12 24.57
C GLU A 159 3.38 7.97 23.28
N GLU A 160 2.80 7.45 22.20
CA GLU A 160 2.56 8.25 21.01
C GLU A 160 1.59 9.41 21.26
N CYS A 161 0.51 9.19 22.00
CA CYS A 161 -0.39 10.26 22.43
C CYS A 161 0.36 11.35 23.20
N LYS A 162 1.21 10.97 24.14
CA LYS A 162 2.04 11.90 24.92
C LYS A 162 2.98 12.70 24.00
N ARG A 163 3.64 12.03 23.04
CA ARG A 163 4.51 12.68 22.05
C ARG A 163 3.74 13.69 21.19
N MET A 164 2.47 13.42 20.89
CA MET A 164 1.57 14.31 20.15
C MET A 164 0.97 15.44 21.00
N GLY A 165 1.26 15.50 22.30
CA GLY A 165 0.66 16.47 23.22
C GLY A 165 -0.78 16.16 23.62
N LEU A 166 -1.28 14.95 23.34
CA LEU A 166 -2.61 14.51 23.72
C LEU A 166 -2.59 13.99 25.17
N LYS A 167 -3.55 14.43 25.94
CA LYS A 167 -3.75 13.90 27.31
C LYS A 167 -4.58 12.62 27.27
N VAL A 168 -4.04 11.56 27.85
CA VAL A 168 -4.78 10.32 28.14
C VAL A 168 -5.04 10.25 29.62
N LEU A 169 -6.30 10.41 30.00
CA LEU A 169 -6.75 10.43 31.40
C LEU A 169 -7.04 9.00 31.87
N GLY A 170 -6.79 8.76 33.16
CA GLY A 170 -7.14 7.49 33.81
C GLY A 170 -8.63 7.20 33.78
N PRO A 171 -9.05 5.97 34.17
CA PRO A 171 -10.46 5.61 34.22
C PRO A 171 -11.17 6.42 35.31
N ASP A 172 -12.41 6.82 35.01
CA ASP A 172 -13.29 7.58 35.94
C ASP A 172 -14.70 7.01 35.85
N ILE A 173 -15.28 6.68 36.99
CA ILE A 173 -16.62 6.07 37.07
C ILE A 173 -17.72 7.00 36.56
N ASN A 174 -17.53 8.31 36.66
CA ASN A 174 -18.51 9.31 36.24
C ASN A 174 -18.37 9.72 34.77
N GLU A 175 -17.23 9.44 34.11
CA GLU A 175 -16.98 9.90 32.76
C GLU A 175 -16.66 8.76 31.77
N SER A 176 -15.91 7.73 32.22
CA SER A 176 -15.45 6.68 31.31
C SER A 176 -16.59 5.92 30.65
N LEU A 177 -16.45 5.65 29.36
CA LEU A 177 -17.27 4.68 28.62
C LEU A 177 -16.64 3.29 28.68
N LYS A 178 -17.18 2.33 27.93
CA LYS A 178 -16.63 0.98 27.83
C LYS A 178 -15.20 0.99 27.25
N GLY A 179 -14.98 1.71 26.16
CA GLY A 179 -13.67 1.87 25.52
C GLY A 179 -13.08 3.26 25.75
N PHE A 180 -11.93 3.51 25.16
CA PHE A 180 -11.35 4.84 25.08
C PHE A 180 -12.30 5.78 24.34
N ALA A 181 -12.47 6.98 24.84
CA ALA A 181 -13.35 7.98 24.24
C ALA A 181 -12.78 9.38 24.44
N VAL A 182 -13.12 10.30 23.54
CA VAL A 182 -12.75 11.71 23.67
C VAL A 182 -13.82 12.44 24.45
N ASN A 183 -13.41 13.19 25.48
CA ASN A 183 -14.32 13.99 26.28
C ASN A 183 -14.56 15.39 25.66
N SER A 184 -15.43 16.18 26.28
CA SER A 184 -15.79 17.53 25.82
C SER A 184 -14.61 18.51 25.79
N LYS A 185 -13.49 18.19 26.43
CA LYS A 185 -12.26 18.99 26.44
C LYS A 185 -11.25 18.55 25.39
N GLY A 186 -11.59 17.55 24.56
CA GLY A 186 -10.67 16.98 23.58
C GLY A 186 -9.59 16.05 24.16
N GLU A 187 -9.77 15.59 25.41
CA GLU A 187 -8.86 14.68 26.09
C GLU A 187 -9.35 13.24 25.94
N ILE A 188 -8.45 12.26 25.82
CA ILE A 188 -8.80 10.85 25.72
C ILE A 188 -9.01 10.27 27.11
N ARG A 189 -10.19 9.73 27.38
CA ARG A 189 -10.52 9.04 28.65
C ARG A 189 -10.34 7.53 28.48
N PHE A 190 -9.63 6.90 29.43
CA PHE A 190 -9.47 5.44 29.49
C PHE A 190 -10.82 4.75 29.77
N GLY A 191 -11.13 3.70 29.01
CA GLY A 191 -12.39 2.96 29.13
C GLY A 191 -12.41 1.99 30.31
N LEU A 192 -13.56 1.82 30.94
CA LEU A 192 -13.74 0.88 32.07
C LEU A 192 -13.50 -0.58 31.68
N GLY A 193 -13.79 -0.95 30.43
CA GLY A 193 -13.55 -2.30 29.93
C GLY A 193 -12.08 -2.72 29.80
N GLY A 194 -11.15 -1.76 29.87
CA GLY A 194 -9.71 -2.03 29.91
C GLY A 194 -9.17 -2.37 31.30
N LEU A 195 -10.00 -2.27 32.37
CA LEU A 195 -9.58 -2.54 33.73
C LEU A 195 -9.60 -4.03 34.02
N LYS A 196 -8.50 -4.53 34.58
CA LYS A 196 -8.40 -5.94 34.99
C LYS A 196 -9.43 -6.26 36.06
N GLY A 197 -10.24 -7.28 35.84
CA GLY A 197 -11.26 -7.74 36.78
C GLY A 197 -12.61 -7.02 36.67
N VAL A 198 -12.77 -6.07 35.76
CA VAL A 198 -14.06 -5.42 35.50
C VAL A 198 -14.69 -6.08 34.28
N GLY A 199 -15.77 -6.83 34.50
CA GLY A 199 -16.52 -7.51 33.43
C GLY A 199 -17.44 -6.56 32.67
N GLU A 200 -17.81 -6.95 31.46
CA GLU A 200 -18.67 -6.15 30.55
C GLU A 200 -20.00 -5.75 31.20
N ALA A 201 -20.70 -6.71 31.87
CA ALA A 201 -21.96 -6.45 32.53
C ALA A 201 -21.85 -5.39 33.63
N ALA A 202 -20.73 -5.38 34.39
CA ALA A 202 -20.47 -4.35 35.39
C ALA A 202 -20.28 -2.97 34.75
N VAL A 203 -19.54 -2.88 33.65
CA VAL A 203 -19.37 -1.63 32.90
C VAL A 203 -20.69 -1.09 32.39
N GLU A 204 -21.52 -1.95 31.80
CA GLU A 204 -22.84 -1.57 31.29
C GLU A 204 -23.77 -1.09 32.42
N SER A 205 -23.77 -1.76 33.57
CA SER A 205 -24.52 -1.35 34.72
C SER A 205 -24.11 0.03 35.23
N ILE A 206 -22.80 0.30 35.34
CA ILE A 206 -22.28 1.60 35.78
C ILE A 206 -22.73 2.71 34.83
N ILE A 207 -22.59 2.48 33.53
CA ILE A 207 -22.96 3.48 32.49
C ILE A 207 -24.48 3.72 32.54
N SER A 208 -25.28 2.66 32.63
CA SER A 208 -26.73 2.76 32.69
C SER A 208 -27.23 3.52 33.92
N GLU A 209 -26.67 3.26 35.08
CA GLU A 209 -27.07 3.97 36.30
C GLU A 209 -26.68 5.46 36.28
N ARG A 210 -25.51 5.77 35.69
CA ARG A 210 -25.07 7.16 35.53
C ARG A 210 -26.00 7.98 34.62
N LEU A 211 -26.59 7.36 33.58
CA LEU A 211 -27.49 8.03 32.65
C LEU A 211 -28.88 8.29 33.20
N LYS A 212 -29.24 7.72 34.36
CA LYS A 212 -30.53 7.93 35.02
C LYS A 212 -30.53 9.17 35.93
N LYS A 213 -29.37 9.75 36.18
CA LYS A 213 -29.16 10.97 36.97
C LYS A 213 -29.00 12.18 36.08
#